data_2cb5cd8df420964b02f2edff9cac56d3
#
_entry.id   2cb5cd8df420964b02f2edff9cac56d3
#
_cell.length_a   1.000
_cell.length_b   1.000
_cell.length_c   1.000
_cell.angle_alpha   90.00
_cell.angle_beta   90.00
_cell.angle_gamma   90.00
#
_symmetry.space_group_name_H-M   'P 1'
#
loop_
_entity.id
_entity.type
_entity.pdbx_description
1 polymer ?
#
loop_
_entity_poly.entity_id
_entity_poly.type
_entity_poly.pdbx_seq_one_letter_code
_entity_poly.pdbx_strand_id
1 'polypeptide(L)'
;MTHSSDITIIGGGVIGLLTAREFIKAGASVTIIEKNLLGQESSWAGGGILLPLYPWRQAQAITDLVIQSLKLYPSLVEDLFNDTQINPEWNPCGLLITKNPDIELATQWCERNHIPFDYAGEEFFTALNTTPLNPLWMPTIAQARNPRLVRALKRYLINHGCDIREHCALAAVIHDHHRVSAISTSAGKLSVNQLIIAAGAWTGQLFRENIASNIPNIAPVKGQMILFDAEPNTLKHIVLDNDQYLIPRLDGKVLAGSTVEHDEFNKTTSEIVYQQLSEFATDLMPSLKKYSIIKHWAGLRPGTEYGIPYIGKHPTIENLSINAGHFRNGLTIGPASAQLLADLLLNRTTAVTPDPYRLDRS
;
A
#
# COMPACT_ATOMS: atom_id res chain seq x y z
N MET A 1 11.46 -34.98 -6.59
CA MET A 1 12.02 -34.01 -5.63
C MET A 1 11.32 -32.70 -5.88
N THR A 2 10.54 -32.19 -4.96
CA THR A 2 9.91 -30.86 -5.08
C THR A 2 11.02 -29.84 -4.95
N HIS A 3 11.37 -29.15 -6.03
CA HIS A 3 12.30 -28.03 -6.00
C HIS A 3 11.76 -26.99 -5.02
N SER A 4 12.51 -26.69 -3.97
CA SER A 4 12.21 -25.56 -3.07
C SER A 4 12.66 -24.29 -3.76
N SER A 5 11.79 -23.28 -3.82
CA SER A 5 12.17 -21.95 -4.32
C SER A 5 13.21 -21.30 -3.41
N ASP A 6 14.02 -20.39 -3.96
CA ASP A 6 14.98 -19.61 -3.16
C ASP A 6 14.23 -18.77 -2.12
N ILE A 7 13.10 -18.18 -2.53
CA ILE A 7 12.28 -17.30 -1.70
C ILE A 7 10.84 -17.81 -1.64
N THR A 8 10.30 -17.97 -0.44
CA THR A 8 8.87 -18.23 -0.19
C THR A 8 8.26 -17.02 0.51
N ILE A 9 7.18 -16.48 -0.06
CA ILE A 9 6.49 -15.29 0.48
C ILE A 9 5.08 -15.68 0.93
N ILE A 10 4.73 -15.38 2.18
CA ILE A 10 3.37 -15.52 2.70
C ILE A 10 2.65 -14.18 2.59
N GLY A 11 1.63 -14.16 1.73
CA GLY A 11 0.79 -13.00 1.46
C GLY A 11 0.99 -12.43 0.07
N GLY A 12 -0.07 -12.47 -0.73
CA GLY A 12 -0.13 -11.98 -2.12
C GLY A 12 -0.71 -10.57 -2.25
N GLY A 13 -0.55 -9.71 -1.23
CA GLY A 13 -0.84 -8.28 -1.31
C GLY A 13 0.22 -7.53 -2.12
N VAL A 14 0.01 -6.21 -2.35
CA VAL A 14 0.94 -5.37 -3.13
C VAL A 14 2.38 -5.46 -2.61
N ILE A 15 2.58 -5.57 -1.31
CA ILE A 15 3.90 -5.68 -0.69
C ILE A 15 4.56 -7.01 -1.05
N GLY A 16 3.84 -8.14 -0.93
CA GLY A 16 4.35 -9.45 -1.33
C GLY A 16 4.67 -9.52 -2.82
N LEU A 17 3.80 -8.94 -3.67
CA LEU A 17 4.00 -8.90 -5.12
C LEU A 17 5.21 -8.04 -5.53
N LEU A 18 5.38 -6.86 -4.92
CA LEU A 18 6.56 -6.01 -5.16
C LEU A 18 7.84 -6.68 -4.65
N THR A 19 7.79 -7.29 -3.46
CA THR A 19 8.92 -8.05 -2.91
C THR A 19 9.32 -9.21 -3.84
N ALA A 20 8.35 -9.99 -4.33
CA ALA A 20 8.59 -11.05 -5.31
C ALA A 20 9.26 -10.52 -6.58
N ARG A 21 8.80 -9.38 -7.09
CA ARG A 21 9.39 -8.74 -8.27
C ARG A 21 10.87 -8.40 -8.06
N GLU A 22 11.25 -7.84 -6.92
CA GLU A 22 12.65 -7.48 -6.66
C GLU A 22 13.56 -8.72 -6.61
N PHE A 23 13.10 -9.83 -6.04
CA PHE A 23 13.88 -11.08 -6.04
C PHE A 23 13.94 -11.74 -7.42
N ILE A 24 12.87 -11.74 -8.20
CA ILE A 24 12.86 -12.22 -9.58
C ILE A 24 13.81 -11.40 -10.45
N LYS A 25 13.82 -10.07 -10.32
CA LYS A 25 14.82 -9.22 -10.99
C LYS A 25 16.26 -9.54 -10.62
N ALA A 26 16.48 -10.09 -9.43
CA ALA A 26 17.78 -10.56 -8.97
C ALA A 26 18.10 -12.00 -9.41
N GLY A 27 17.21 -12.67 -10.16
CA GLY A 27 17.39 -14.02 -10.68
C GLY A 27 16.97 -15.14 -9.72
N ALA A 28 16.33 -14.83 -8.59
CA ALA A 28 15.85 -15.82 -7.64
C ALA A 28 14.53 -16.46 -8.09
N SER A 29 14.36 -17.75 -7.79
CA SER A 29 13.08 -18.43 -7.89
C SER A 29 12.19 -18.05 -6.71
N VAL A 30 10.90 -17.73 -6.97
CA VAL A 30 9.97 -17.23 -5.95
C VAL A 30 8.68 -18.03 -5.96
N THR A 31 8.21 -18.40 -4.75
CA THR A 31 6.86 -18.94 -4.53
C THR A 31 6.07 -17.95 -3.66
N ILE A 32 4.85 -17.61 -4.06
CA ILE A 32 3.89 -16.83 -3.25
C ILE A 32 2.77 -17.76 -2.78
N ILE A 33 2.50 -17.72 -1.47
CA ILE A 33 1.39 -18.42 -0.83
C ILE A 33 0.34 -17.39 -0.42
N GLU A 34 -0.87 -17.50 -0.97
CA GLU A 34 -1.98 -16.60 -0.67
C GLU A 34 -3.24 -17.40 -0.29
N LYS A 35 -3.83 -17.08 0.85
CA LYS A 35 -5.01 -17.81 1.37
C LYS A 35 -6.25 -17.67 0.48
N ASN A 36 -6.37 -16.54 -0.22
CA ASN A 36 -7.48 -16.22 -1.11
C ASN A 36 -6.97 -15.95 -2.53
N LEU A 37 -7.50 -14.95 -3.20
CA LEU A 37 -6.98 -14.40 -4.47
C LEU A 37 -5.96 -13.30 -4.19
N LEU A 38 -4.94 -13.21 -5.02
CA LEU A 38 -3.90 -12.17 -4.91
C LEU A 38 -4.50 -10.77 -4.92
N GLY A 39 -4.03 -9.94 -3.99
CA GLY A 39 -4.30 -8.52 -3.95
C GLY A 39 -5.72 -8.09 -3.58
N GLN A 40 -6.61 -9.00 -3.14
CA GLN A 40 -8.02 -8.72 -2.89
C GLN A 40 -8.33 -8.08 -1.53
N GLU A 41 -7.32 -7.86 -0.69
CA GLU A 41 -7.47 -7.22 0.62
C GLU A 41 -7.18 -5.70 0.54
N SER A 42 -6.46 -5.13 1.49
CA SER A 42 -6.17 -3.68 1.51
C SER A 42 -5.50 -3.16 0.24
N SER A 43 -4.77 -4.01 -0.48
CA SER A 43 -4.12 -3.66 -1.74
C SER A 43 -5.10 -3.33 -2.86
N TRP A 44 -6.27 -3.97 -2.88
CA TRP A 44 -7.35 -3.67 -3.81
C TRP A 44 -8.19 -2.49 -3.31
N ALA A 45 -8.44 -2.44 -1.99
CA ALA A 45 -9.39 -1.53 -1.38
C ALA A 45 -8.90 -0.08 -1.26
N GLY A 46 -7.61 0.17 -1.37
CA GLY A 46 -7.01 1.49 -1.16
C GLY A 46 -7.34 2.53 -2.22
N GLY A 47 -7.20 3.82 -1.87
CA GLY A 47 -7.46 4.94 -2.77
C GLY A 47 -6.41 5.17 -3.85
N GLY A 48 -5.17 4.81 -3.60
CA GLY A 48 -4.10 4.88 -4.59
C GLY A 48 -3.36 6.20 -4.68
N ILE A 49 -3.56 7.12 -3.75
CA ILE A 49 -2.74 8.34 -3.64
C ILE A 49 -1.31 7.92 -3.34
N LEU A 50 -0.34 8.45 -4.08
CA LEU A 50 1.08 8.14 -3.92
C LEU A 50 1.81 9.16 -3.04
N LEU A 51 1.11 9.64 -2.03
CA LEU A 51 1.64 10.46 -0.94
C LEU A 51 0.85 10.15 0.35
N PRO A 52 1.48 10.09 1.53
CA PRO A 52 0.75 10.08 2.78
C PRO A 52 -0.10 11.34 2.93
N LEU A 53 -1.24 11.23 3.61
CA LEU A 53 -2.01 12.41 3.99
C LEU A 53 -1.18 13.22 4.99
N TYR A 54 -0.97 14.51 4.69
CA TYR A 54 -0.15 15.41 5.51
C TYR A 54 1.23 14.80 5.86
N PRO A 55 2.14 14.58 4.89
CA PRO A 55 3.39 13.85 5.10
C PRO A 55 4.31 14.48 6.14
N TRP A 56 4.20 15.79 6.38
CA TRP A 56 4.92 16.52 7.44
C TRP A 56 4.51 16.15 8.87
N ARG A 57 3.38 15.44 9.03
CA ARG A 57 2.93 14.87 10.31
C ARG A 57 3.44 13.45 10.54
N GLN A 58 4.07 12.86 9.54
CA GLN A 58 4.56 11.48 9.60
C GLN A 58 5.99 11.42 10.18
N ALA A 59 6.36 10.25 10.71
CA ALA A 59 7.74 10.00 11.12
C ALA A 59 8.70 10.12 9.92
N GLN A 60 9.95 10.56 10.17
CA GLN A 60 10.98 10.67 9.13
C GLN A 60 11.18 9.36 8.36
N ALA A 61 11.12 8.22 9.05
CA ALA A 61 11.18 6.90 8.42
C ALA A 61 10.12 6.67 7.34
N ILE A 62 8.91 7.24 7.50
CA ILE A 62 7.89 7.19 6.44
C ILE A 62 8.30 8.09 5.26
N THR A 63 8.78 9.31 5.54
CA THR A 63 9.27 10.23 4.49
C THR A 63 10.38 9.60 3.66
N ASP A 64 11.35 8.93 4.28
CA ASP A 64 12.48 8.29 3.58
C ASP A 64 11.99 7.24 2.57
N LEU A 65 11.05 6.37 2.96
CA LEU A 65 10.44 5.39 2.05
C LEU A 65 9.57 6.07 0.97
N VAL A 66 8.88 7.15 1.30
CA VAL A 66 8.06 7.91 0.33
C VAL A 66 8.96 8.48 -0.76
N ILE A 67 9.99 9.22 -0.39
CA ILE A 67 10.88 9.89 -1.35
C ILE A 67 11.59 8.86 -2.24
N GLN A 68 12.03 7.74 -1.68
CA GLN A 68 12.60 6.66 -2.50
C GLN A 68 11.56 6.02 -3.43
N SER A 69 10.34 5.78 -2.94
CA SER A 69 9.27 5.20 -3.78
C SER A 69 8.84 6.12 -4.92
N LEU A 70 8.75 7.43 -4.69
CA LEU A 70 8.41 8.40 -5.74
C LEU A 70 9.42 8.36 -6.90
N LYS A 71 10.70 8.11 -6.61
CA LYS A 71 11.74 7.91 -7.63
C LYS A 71 11.56 6.60 -8.41
N LEU A 72 11.05 5.55 -7.75
CA LEU A 72 10.90 4.23 -8.34
C LEU A 72 9.61 4.06 -9.17
N TYR A 73 8.55 4.82 -8.86
CA TYR A 73 7.24 4.63 -9.49
C TYR A 73 7.24 4.79 -11.02
N PRO A 74 7.87 5.82 -11.64
CA PRO A 74 7.84 5.97 -13.08
C PRO A 74 8.38 4.74 -13.81
N SER A 75 9.56 4.25 -13.44
CA SER A 75 10.15 3.06 -14.06
C SER A 75 9.37 1.78 -13.74
N LEU A 76 8.84 1.65 -12.52
CA LEU A 76 8.01 0.51 -12.14
C LEU A 76 6.78 0.37 -13.05
N VAL A 77 6.05 1.46 -13.27
CA VAL A 77 4.81 1.41 -14.07
C VAL A 77 5.10 1.25 -15.56
N GLU A 78 6.20 1.80 -16.05
CA GLU A 78 6.68 1.60 -17.42
C GLU A 78 7.09 0.13 -17.66
N ASP A 79 7.91 -0.45 -16.79
CA ASP A 79 8.32 -1.87 -16.86
C ASP A 79 7.10 -2.78 -16.86
N LEU A 80 6.15 -2.54 -15.93
CA LEU A 80 4.93 -3.34 -15.84
C LEU A 80 4.08 -3.24 -17.12
N PHE A 81 3.93 -2.04 -17.66
CA PHE A 81 3.16 -1.86 -18.90
C PHE A 81 3.83 -2.53 -20.09
N ASN A 82 5.13 -2.36 -20.25
CA ASN A 82 5.90 -2.94 -21.36
C ASN A 82 5.87 -4.47 -21.34
N ASP A 83 6.00 -5.08 -20.16
CA ASP A 83 5.98 -6.54 -20.00
C ASP A 83 4.57 -7.14 -20.13
N THR A 84 3.57 -6.49 -19.57
CA THR A 84 2.24 -7.11 -19.37
C THR A 84 1.15 -6.57 -20.28
N GLN A 85 1.35 -5.42 -20.90
CA GLN A 85 0.36 -4.62 -21.63
C GLN A 85 -0.85 -4.21 -20.75
N ILE A 86 -0.68 -4.24 -19.40
CA ILE A 86 -1.68 -3.78 -18.45
C ILE A 86 -1.23 -2.43 -17.89
N ASN A 87 -1.94 -1.38 -18.24
CA ASN A 87 -1.68 -0.03 -17.71
C ASN A 87 -2.10 0.05 -16.24
N PRO A 88 -1.17 0.30 -15.26
CA PRO A 88 -1.49 0.50 -13.85
C PRO A 88 -2.32 1.75 -13.57
N GLU A 89 -2.57 2.60 -14.56
CA GLU A 89 -3.18 3.92 -14.42
C GLU A 89 -2.43 4.80 -13.40
N TRP A 90 -1.10 4.84 -13.52
CA TRP A 90 -0.31 5.85 -12.84
C TRP A 90 -0.58 7.22 -13.50
N ASN A 91 -1.15 8.12 -12.71
CA ASN A 91 -1.59 9.42 -13.22
C ASN A 91 -1.06 10.54 -12.30
N PRO A 92 -0.08 11.34 -12.76
CA PRO A 92 0.43 12.51 -12.03
C PRO A 92 -0.55 13.69 -12.17
N CYS A 93 -1.75 13.56 -11.62
CA CYS A 93 -2.81 14.55 -11.75
C CYS A 93 -2.75 15.67 -10.69
N GLY A 94 -1.78 15.62 -9.78
CA GLY A 94 -1.62 16.57 -8.69
C GLY A 94 -2.54 16.32 -7.49
N LEU A 95 -2.19 16.96 -6.38
CA LEU A 95 -2.93 16.94 -5.11
C LEU A 95 -3.21 18.36 -4.65
N LEU A 96 -4.50 18.68 -4.51
CA LEU A 96 -4.98 19.88 -3.83
C LEU A 96 -5.31 19.55 -2.38
N ILE A 97 -4.67 20.23 -1.44
CA ILE A 97 -5.05 20.23 -0.01
C ILE A 97 -5.82 21.51 0.24
N THR A 98 -7.11 21.40 0.55
CA THR A 98 -8.00 22.55 0.69
C THR A 98 -7.86 23.24 2.03
N LYS A 99 -7.56 22.47 3.09
CA LYS A 99 -7.39 22.94 4.46
C LYS A 99 -6.08 22.41 5.04
N ASN A 100 -5.14 23.32 5.24
CA ASN A 100 -3.82 23.00 5.78
C ASN A 100 -3.46 23.92 6.95
N PRO A 101 -3.81 23.56 8.19
CA PRO A 101 -3.47 24.37 9.36
C PRO A 101 -1.95 24.43 9.61
N ASP A 102 -1.17 23.49 9.08
CA ASP A 102 0.28 23.36 9.31
C ASP A 102 1.09 23.86 8.11
N ILE A 103 0.71 24.97 7.51
CA ILE A 103 1.31 25.44 6.23
C ILE A 103 2.82 25.60 6.29
N GLU A 104 3.36 26.08 7.41
CA GLU A 104 4.80 26.25 7.59
C GLU A 104 5.55 24.91 7.60
N LEU A 105 5.00 23.89 8.30
CA LEU A 105 5.56 22.55 8.30
C LEU A 105 5.45 21.90 6.92
N ALA A 106 4.35 22.15 6.21
CA ALA A 106 4.10 21.62 4.88
C ALA A 106 5.12 22.16 3.87
N THR A 107 5.31 23.47 3.83
CA THR A 107 6.26 24.12 2.90
C THR A 107 7.70 23.71 3.20
N GLN A 108 8.10 23.71 4.47
CA GLN A 108 9.41 23.21 4.89
C GLN A 108 9.64 21.74 4.51
N TRP A 109 8.61 20.89 4.65
CA TRP A 109 8.71 19.48 4.24
C TRP A 109 8.88 19.37 2.72
N CYS A 110 8.10 20.11 1.93
CA CYS A 110 8.20 20.13 0.47
C CYS A 110 9.56 20.60 0.00
N GLU A 111 10.08 21.72 0.54
CA GLU A 111 11.39 22.27 0.22
C GLU A 111 12.52 21.27 0.53
N ARG A 112 12.52 20.71 1.75
CA ARG A 112 13.53 19.73 2.19
C ARG A 112 13.58 18.49 1.31
N ASN A 113 12.42 18.05 0.82
CA ASN A 113 12.28 16.84 0.03
C ASN A 113 12.20 17.09 -1.48
N HIS A 114 12.39 18.34 -1.92
CA HIS A 114 12.33 18.75 -3.33
C HIS A 114 11.01 18.37 -4.03
N ILE A 115 9.90 18.49 -3.30
CA ILE A 115 8.55 18.29 -3.84
C ILE A 115 7.99 19.63 -4.30
N PRO A 116 7.70 19.81 -5.60
CA PRO A 116 7.10 21.04 -6.10
C PRO A 116 5.76 21.34 -5.44
N PHE A 117 5.54 22.59 -5.07
CA PHE A 117 4.27 23.05 -4.52
C PHE A 117 4.03 24.53 -4.86
N ASP A 118 2.75 24.92 -4.82
CA ASP A 118 2.28 26.30 -4.93
C ASP A 118 1.12 26.52 -3.94
N TYR A 119 0.82 27.77 -3.62
CA TYR A 119 -0.43 28.13 -2.97
C TYR A 119 -1.56 28.07 -3.99
N ALA A 120 -2.63 27.30 -3.70
CA ALA A 120 -3.73 27.13 -4.63
C ALA A 120 -4.58 28.39 -4.74
N GLY A 121 -4.76 28.94 -5.94
CA GLY A 121 -5.59 30.07 -6.25
C GLY A 121 -7.10 29.73 -6.34
N GLU A 122 -7.93 30.74 -6.57
CA GLU A 122 -9.40 30.59 -6.64
C GLU A 122 -9.86 29.62 -7.74
N GLU A 123 -9.09 29.49 -8.80
CA GLU A 123 -9.38 28.61 -9.94
C GLU A 123 -9.53 27.13 -9.55
N PHE A 124 -8.86 26.71 -8.48
CA PHE A 124 -8.96 25.34 -7.96
C PHE A 124 -10.29 25.05 -7.25
N PHE A 125 -11.00 26.11 -6.82
CA PHE A 125 -12.19 25.98 -5.98
C PHE A 125 -13.50 26.18 -6.74
N THR A 126 -13.47 26.50 -8.03
CA THR A 126 -14.66 26.81 -8.83
C THR A 126 -15.72 25.69 -8.85
N ALA A 127 -15.31 24.43 -8.71
CA ALA A 127 -16.19 23.25 -8.64
C ALA A 127 -16.38 22.70 -7.22
N LEU A 128 -15.72 23.29 -6.22
CA LEU A 128 -15.71 22.82 -4.84
C LEU A 128 -16.49 23.77 -3.92
N ASN A 129 -17.24 23.21 -3.01
CA ASN A 129 -17.96 23.93 -1.98
C ASN A 129 -17.22 23.79 -0.64
N THR A 130 -16.12 24.52 -0.48
CA THR A 130 -15.31 24.51 0.75
C THR A 130 -14.74 25.90 1.00
N THR A 131 -14.51 26.24 2.26
CA THR A 131 -13.77 27.46 2.63
C THR A 131 -12.28 27.07 2.75
N PRO A 132 -11.42 27.54 1.85
CA PRO A 132 -10.00 27.20 1.88
C PRO A 132 -9.32 27.75 3.14
N LEU A 133 -8.37 26.98 3.69
CA LEU A 133 -7.50 27.43 4.78
C LEU A 133 -6.04 27.06 4.41
N ASN A 134 -5.23 28.07 4.04
CA ASN A 134 -3.86 27.88 3.58
C ASN A 134 -3.74 26.72 2.55
N PRO A 135 -4.51 26.79 1.44
CA PRO A 135 -4.58 25.70 0.49
C PRO A 135 -3.26 25.49 -0.23
N LEU A 136 -2.87 24.22 -0.39
CA LEU A 136 -1.61 23.82 -0.99
C LEU A 136 -1.87 22.99 -2.25
N TRP A 137 -1.21 23.36 -3.35
CA TRP A 137 -1.20 22.60 -4.58
C TRP A 137 0.14 21.90 -4.78
N MET A 138 0.13 20.58 -5.01
CA MET A 138 1.31 19.75 -5.25
C MET A 138 1.21 19.10 -6.64
N PRO A 139 1.72 19.74 -7.70
CA PRO A 139 1.43 19.38 -9.10
C PRO A 139 1.95 18.00 -9.51
N THR A 140 2.99 17.50 -8.88
CA THR A 140 3.67 16.25 -9.26
C THR A 140 3.12 15.02 -8.56
N ILE A 141 2.19 15.18 -7.60
CA ILE A 141 1.66 14.03 -6.88
C ILE A 141 0.77 13.21 -7.78
N ALA A 142 1.06 11.91 -7.81
CA ALA A 142 0.37 10.96 -8.64
C ALA A 142 -0.62 10.08 -7.83
N GLN A 143 -1.47 9.39 -8.55
CA GLN A 143 -2.21 8.24 -8.08
C GLN A 143 -1.92 7.02 -8.95
N ALA A 144 -2.15 5.82 -8.43
CA ALA A 144 -2.23 4.60 -9.21
C ALA A 144 -3.57 3.90 -8.93
N ARG A 145 -4.11 3.20 -9.94
CA ARG A 145 -5.35 2.44 -9.74
C ARG A 145 -5.03 1.07 -9.17
N ASN A 146 -5.26 0.92 -7.86
CA ASN A 146 -4.90 -0.26 -7.08
C ASN A 146 -5.22 -1.61 -7.76
N PRO A 147 -6.47 -1.89 -8.23
CA PRO A 147 -6.78 -3.16 -8.88
C PRO A 147 -5.98 -3.41 -10.17
N ARG A 148 -5.64 -2.34 -10.90
CA ARG A 148 -4.87 -2.45 -12.15
C ARG A 148 -3.40 -2.67 -11.88
N LEU A 149 -2.81 -1.96 -10.90
CA LEU A 149 -1.43 -2.18 -10.47
C LEU A 149 -1.22 -3.61 -9.97
N VAL A 150 -2.11 -4.11 -9.11
CA VAL A 150 -2.05 -5.50 -8.61
C VAL A 150 -2.14 -6.51 -9.75
N ARG A 151 -3.05 -6.27 -10.71
CA ARG A 151 -3.20 -7.14 -11.89
C ARG A 151 -1.96 -7.13 -12.78
N ALA A 152 -1.34 -5.96 -12.97
CA ALA A 152 -0.09 -5.84 -13.73
C ALA A 152 1.06 -6.57 -13.02
N LEU A 153 1.22 -6.38 -11.70
CA LEU A 153 2.20 -7.11 -10.89
C LEU A 153 1.99 -8.63 -10.96
N LYS A 154 0.76 -9.12 -10.78
CA LYS A 154 0.44 -10.56 -10.90
C LYS A 154 0.85 -11.09 -12.27
N ARG A 155 0.50 -10.40 -13.35
CA ARG A 155 0.85 -10.82 -14.72
C ARG A 155 2.35 -10.83 -14.94
N TYR A 156 3.06 -9.78 -14.48
CA TYR A 156 4.52 -9.72 -14.53
C TYR A 156 5.16 -10.94 -13.86
N LEU A 157 4.73 -11.26 -12.64
CA LEU A 157 5.27 -12.40 -11.89
C LEU A 157 5.04 -13.73 -12.60
N ILE A 158 3.84 -13.91 -13.19
CA ILE A 158 3.53 -15.11 -14.01
C ILE A 158 4.45 -15.19 -15.23
N ASN A 159 4.63 -14.08 -15.96
CA ASN A 159 5.50 -14.04 -17.15
C ASN A 159 6.95 -14.40 -16.80
N HIS A 160 7.39 -14.13 -15.57
CA HIS A 160 8.74 -14.40 -15.08
C HIS A 160 8.85 -15.67 -14.20
N GLY A 161 7.89 -16.58 -14.30
CA GLY A 161 7.99 -17.92 -13.72
C GLY A 161 7.81 -18.01 -12.21
N CYS A 162 7.18 -17.01 -11.56
CA CYS A 162 6.81 -17.10 -10.14
C CYS A 162 5.77 -18.21 -9.92
N ASP A 163 6.02 -19.07 -8.94
CA ASP A 163 5.02 -20.07 -8.49
C ASP A 163 4.00 -19.38 -7.57
N ILE A 164 2.81 -19.11 -8.11
CA ILE A 164 1.73 -18.44 -7.40
C ILE A 164 0.69 -19.46 -6.98
N ARG A 165 0.46 -19.58 -5.65
CA ARG A 165 -0.50 -20.49 -5.05
C ARG A 165 -1.60 -19.70 -4.36
N GLU A 166 -2.66 -19.42 -5.09
CA GLU A 166 -3.91 -18.85 -4.58
C GLU A 166 -4.75 -19.94 -3.89
N HIS A 167 -5.66 -19.54 -3.01
CA HIS A 167 -6.47 -20.44 -2.18
C HIS A 167 -5.65 -21.45 -1.37
N CYS A 168 -4.42 -21.04 -1.01
CA CYS A 168 -3.44 -21.81 -0.28
C CYS A 168 -3.14 -21.15 1.05
N ALA A 169 -3.83 -21.55 2.11
CA ALA A 169 -3.67 -20.97 3.44
C ALA A 169 -2.45 -21.58 4.15
N LEU A 170 -1.63 -20.72 4.78
CA LEU A 170 -0.61 -21.16 5.73
C LEU A 170 -1.30 -21.77 6.95
N ALA A 171 -0.92 -22.99 7.34
CA ALA A 171 -1.40 -23.68 8.53
C ALA A 171 -0.35 -23.68 9.66
N ALA A 172 0.93 -23.84 9.33
CA ALA A 172 2.02 -23.81 10.31
C ALA A 172 3.37 -23.44 9.69
N VAL A 173 4.23 -22.79 10.48
CA VAL A 173 5.65 -22.64 10.19
C VAL A 173 6.44 -23.66 11.02
N ILE A 174 7.26 -24.47 10.37
CA ILE A 174 8.05 -25.53 11.01
C ILE A 174 9.47 -25.03 11.17
N HIS A 175 9.89 -24.76 12.40
CA HIS A 175 11.22 -24.22 12.72
C HIS A 175 11.77 -24.79 14.03
N ASP A 176 13.06 -24.67 14.23
CA ASP A 176 13.81 -25.12 15.43
C ASP A 176 14.31 -23.95 16.30
N HIS A 177 13.65 -22.79 16.23
CA HIS A 177 14.01 -21.52 16.85
C HIS A 177 15.21 -20.78 16.20
N HIS A 178 15.99 -21.44 15.37
CA HIS A 178 17.12 -20.83 14.64
C HIS A 178 16.84 -20.73 13.14
N ARG A 179 16.07 -21.69 12.59
CA ARG A 179 15.82 -21.77 11.15
C ARG A 179 14.46 -22.36 10.84
N VAL A 180 13.78 -21.78 9.85
CA VAL A 180 12.59 -22.37 9.24
C VAL A 180 13.01 -23.47 8.28
N SER A 181 12.52 -24.69 8.47
CA SER A 181 12.79 -25.82 7.57
C SER A 181 11.69 -26.02 6.52
N ALA A 182 10.44 -25.74 6.90
CA ALA A 182 9.28 -25.92 6.03
C ALA A 182 8.09 -25.07 6.49
N ILE A 183 7.07 -24.98 5.63
CA ILE A 183 5.72 -24.55 5.97
C ILE A 183 4.73 -25.67 5.69
N SER A 184 3.67 -25.75 6.50
CA SER A 184 2.49 -26.53 6.21
C SER A 184 1.40 -25.61 5.68
N THR A 185 0.76 -26.01 4.60
CA THR A 185 -0.33 -25.24 3.96
C THR A 185 -1.54 -26.12 3.74
N SER A 186 -2.69 -25.53 3.38
CA SER A 186 -3.88 -26.29 2.97
C SER A 186 -3.64 -27.20 1.75
N ALA A 187 -2.58 -26.94 0.95
CA ALA A 187 -2.20 -27.73 -0.22
C ALA A 187 -1.02 -28.70 0.06
N GLY A 188 -0.59 -28.83 1.31
CA GLY A 188 0.49 -29.72 1.73
C GLY A 188 1.71 -29.00 2.28
N LYS A 189 2.76 -29.77 2.52
CA LYS A 189 4.03 -29.30 3.11
C LYS A 189 5.00 -28.84 2.01
N LEU A 190 5.70 -27.71 2.25
CA LEU A 190 6.70 -27.13 1.39
C LEU A 190 8.00 -26.88 2.17
N SER A 191 9.13 -27.31 1.63
CA SER A 191 10.45 -26.94 2.16
C SER A 191 10.73 -25.46 1.88
N VAL A 192 11.43 -24.79 2.79
CA VAL A 192 11.72 -23.36 2.73
C VAL A 192 13.22 -23.11 2.82
N ASN A 193 13.76 -22.33 1.89
CA ASN A 193 15.11 -21.78 1.98
C ASN A 193 15.11 -20.44 2.72
N GLN A 194 14.36 -19.45 2.22
CA GLN A 194 14.11 -18.16 2.84
C GLN A 194 12.61 -17.91 2.94
N LEU A 195 12.08 -17.58 4.12
CA LEU A 195 10.68 -17.23 4.35
C LEU A 195 10.53 -15.73 4.54
N ILE A 196 9.57 -15.12 3.82
CA ILE A 196 9.21 -13.72 3.99
C ILE A 196 7.72 -13.64 4.35
N ILE A 197 7.40 -12.96 5.44
CA ILE A 197 6.03 -12.72 5.86
C ILE A 197 5.59 -11.33 5.39
N ALA A 198 4.61 -11.28 4.47
CA ALA A 198 3.99 -10.07 3.92
C ALA A 198 2.45 -10.14 4.03
N ALA A 199 1.94 -10.69 5.14
CA ALA A 199 0.53 -11.06 5.33
C ALA A 199 -0.38 -9.89 5.76
N GLY A 200 0.05 -8.62 5.54
CA GLY A 200 -0.76 -7.43 5.80
C GLY A 200 -1.29 -7.38 7.24
N ALA A 201 -2.59 -7.14 7.41
CA ALA A 201 -3.24 -7.02 8.72
C ALA A 201 -3.18 -8.32 9.55
N TRP A 202 -2.97 -9.47 8.92
CA TRP A 202 -2.88 -10.78 9.60
C TRP A 202 -1.47 -11.12 10.11
N THR A 203 -0.47 -10.28 9.82
CA THR A 203 0.93 -10.57 10.17
C THR A 203 1.13 -10.76 11.67
N GLY A 204 0.56 -9.89 12.51
CA GLY A 204 0.68 -10.01 13.97
C GLY A 204 0.06 -11.30 14.51
N GLN A 205 -1.10 -11.70 14.00
CA GLN A 205 -1.74 -12.97 14.35
C GLN A 205 -0.89 -14.17 13.92
N LEU A 206 -0.39 -14.15 12.68
CA LEU A 206 0.46 -15.21 12.13
C LEU A 206 1.72 -15.43 12.98
N PHE A 207 2.37 -14.35 13.41
CA PHE A 207 3.54 -14.44 14.28
C PHE A 207 3.20 -15.04 15.65
N ARG A 208 2.08 -14.63 16.29
CA ARG A 208 1.64 -15.20 17.56
C ARG A 208 1.39 -16.72 17.47
N GLU A 209 0.75 -17.16 16.40
CA GLU A 209 0.35 -18.55 16.22
C GLU A 209 1.50 -19.47 15.78
N ASN A 210 2.49 -18.96 15.05
CA ASN A 210 3.48 -19.79 14.38
C ASN A 210 4.93 -19.55 14.77
N ILE A 211 5.29 -18.35 15.26
CA ILE A 211 6.68 -17.97 15.56
C ILE A 211 6.87 -17.77 17.05
N ALA A 212 5.88 -17.18 17.73
CA ALA A 212 5.82 -16.92 19.18
C ALA A 212 6.97 -16.06 19.75
N SER A 213 7.79 -15.43 18.91
CA SER A 213 8.88 -14.53 19.30
C SER A 213 8.90 -13.27 18.44
N ASN A 214 9.38 -12.15 18.98
CA ASN A 214 9.48 -10.87 18.29
C ASN A 214 8.22 -10.54 17.48
N ILE A 215 7.07 -10.60 18.15
CA ILE A 215 5.75 -10.44 17.52
C ILE A 215 5.57 -8.98 17.10
N PRO A 216 5.40 -8.67 15.81
CA PRO A 216 5.18 -7.31 15.36
C PRO A 216 3.83 -6.79 15.87
N ASN A 217 3.82 -5.55 16.36
CA ASN A 217 2.59 -4.88 16.76
C ASN A 217 1.83 -4.40 15.51
N ILE A 218 1.14 -5.32 14.86
CA ILE A 218 0.31 -5.04 13.69
C ILE A 218 -1.12 -5.46 13.99
N ALA A 219 -2.05 -4.50 13.86
CA ALA A 219 -3.47 -4.69 14.06
C ALA A 219 -4.27 -4.23 12.81
N PRO A 220 -5.45 -4.84 12.56
CA PRO A 220 -6.32 -4.39 11.49
C PRO A 220 -6.92 -3.02 11.81
N VAL A 221 -6.91 -2.11 10.81
CA VAL A 221 -7.62 -0.83 10.88
C VAL A 221 -8.49 -0.74 9.63
N LYS A 222 -9.81 -0.81 9.84
CA LYS A 222 -10.80 -0.80 8.78
C LYS A 222 -10.94 0.60 8.17
N GLY A 223 -11.23 0.65 6.89
CA GLY A 223 -11.62 1.88 6.20
C GLY A 223 -12.55 1.59 5.06
N GLN A 224 -13.56 2.43 4.91
CA GLN A 224 -14.59 2.32 3.89
C GLN A 224 -14.46 3.40 2.83
N MET A 225 -14.89 3.10 1.62
CA MET A 225 -14.81 3.97 0.44
C MET A 225 -16.01 3.74 -0.47
N ILE A 226 -16.39 4.77 -1.22
CA ILE A 226 -17.44 4.72 -2.24
C ILE A 226 -16.90 5.16 -3.59
N LEU A 227 -17.58 4.76 -4.67
CA LEU A 227 -17.20 5.09 -6.05
C LEU A 227 -18.41 5.63 -6.80
N PHE A 228 -18.29 6.86 -7.30
CA PHE A 228 -19.27 7.50 -8.17
C PHE A 228 -19.01 7.12 -9.63
N ASP A 229 -20.09 6.88 -10.40
CA ASP A 229 -20.06 6.65 -11.85
C ASP A 229 -20.11 7.97 -12.61
N ALA A 230 -19.11 8.81 -12.36
CA ALA A 230 -19.00 10.12 -12.98
C ALA A 230 -18.33 10.04 -14.36
N GLU A 231 -18.47 11.12 -15.14
CA GLU A 231 -17.95 11.25 -16.50
C GLU A 231 -16.47 11.72 -16.49
N PRO A 232 -15.70 11.42 -17.57
CA PRO A 232 -14.35 11.94 -17.71
C PRO A 232 -14.28 13.46 -17.51
N ASN A 233 -13.20 13.92 -16.83
CA ASN A 233 -12.96 15.33 -16.48
C ASN A 233 -13.93 15.94 -15.46
N THR A 234 -14.81 15.17 -14.81
CA THR A 234 -15.63 15.64 -13.69
C THR A 234 -14.74 16.17 -12.55
N LEU A 235 -13.71 15.44 -12.21
CA LEU A 235 -12.65 15.85 -11.28
C LEU A 235 -11.28 15.68 -11.97
N LYS A 236 -10.40 16.69 -11.89
CA LYS A 236 -9.11 16.69 -12.63
C LYS A 236 -7.93 16.27 -11.79
N HIS A 237 -7.95 16.50 -10.50
CA HIS A 237 -6.85 16.26 -9.56
C HIS A 237 -7.39 15.64 -8.26
N ILE A 238 -6.49 15.09 -7.45
CA ILE A 238 -6.84 14.61 -6.11
C ILE A 238 -7.18 15.81 -5.24
N VAL A 239 -8.27 15.73 -4.50
CA VAL A 239 -8.67 16.74 -3.51
C VAL A 239 -8.65 16.12 -2.12
N LEU A 240 -7.89 16.70 -1.21
CA LEU A 240 -7.85 16.36 0.22
C LEU A 240 -8.52 17.50 0.99
N ASP A 241 -9.64 17.21 1.65
CA ASP A 241 -10.32 18.13 2.57
C ASP A 241 -10.34 17.49 3.96
N ASN A 242 -9.57 18.05 4.89
CA ASN A 242 -9.28 17.43 6.19
C ASN A 242 -8.76 15.99 6.01
N ASP A 243 -9.39 14.99 6.64
CA ASP A 243 -8.96 13.57 6.59
C ASP A 243 -9.62 12.75 5.48
N GLN A 244 -10.47 13.40 4.65
CA GLN A 244 -11.21 12.75 3.57
C GLN A 244 -10.76 13.30 2.21
N TYR A 245 -10.97 12.52 1.16
CA TYR A 245 -10.46 12.85 -0.17
C TYR A 245 -11.41 12.42 -1.30
N LEU A 246 -11.31 13.15 -2.42
CA LEU A 246 -11.84 12.76 -3.72
C LEU A 246 -10.69 12.43 -4.66
N ILE A 247 -10.78 11.30 -5.37
CA ILE A 247 -9.73 10.85 -6.31
C ILE A 247 -10.35 10.61 -7.69
N PRO A 248 -9.88 11.33 -8.73
CA PRO A 248 -10.34 11.09 -10.10
C PRO A 248 -9.77 9.79 -10.66
N ARG A 249 -10.51 9.13 -11.54
CA ARG A 249 -10.01 8.01 -12.35
C ARG A 249 -10.02 8.41 -13.82
N LEU A 250 -9.15 7.79 -14.62
CA LEU A 250 -9.05 8.12 -16.05
C LEU A 250 -10.34 7.81 -16.82
N ASP A 251 -11.15 6.87 -16.32
CA ASP A 251 -12.48 6.54 -16.89
C ASP A 251 -13.60 7.46 -16.38
N GLY A 252 -13.24 8.54 -15.68
CA GLY A 252 -14.16 9.54 -15.14
C GLY A 252 -14.67 9.28 -13.74
N LYS A 253 -14.65 8.04 -13.29
CA LYS A 253 -15.14 7.71 -11.95
C LYS A 253 -14.43 8.49 -10.87
N VAL A 254 -15.17 8.88 -9.83
CA VAL A 254 -14.64 9.59 -8.67
C VAL A 254 -14.78 8.71 -7.43
N LEU A 255 -13.64 8.48 -6.78
CA LEU A 255 -13.58 7.72 -5.54
C LEU A 255 -13.60 8.70 -4.37
N ALA A 256 -14.46 8.45 -3.37
CA ALA A 256 -14.51 9.20 -2.12
C ALA A 256 -14.16 8.30 -0.92
N GLY A 257 -13.40 8.82 0.00
CA GLY A 257 -12.93 8.12 1.20
C GLY A 257 -12.14 9.02 2.14
N SER A 258 -11.74 8.48 3.28
CA SER A 258 -12.04 7.18 3.81
C SER A 258 -12.29 7.26 5.31
N THR A 259 -12.95 6.25 5.85
CA THR A 259 -13.07 6.10 7.30
C THR A 259 -11.82 5.50 7.94
N VAL A 260 -11.75 5.63 9.27
CA VAL A 260 -10.78 4.92 10.14
C VAL A 260 -11.58 4.31 11.28
N GLU A 261 -11.63 2.98 11.30
CA GLU A 261 -12.46 2.22 12.25
C GLU A 261 -11.61 1.11 12.88
N HIS A 262 -11.76 0.90 14.17
CA HIS A 262 -11.10 -0.16 14.93
C HIS A 262 -12.15 -1.25 15.22
N ASP A 263 -12.36 -2.15 14.26
CA ASP A 263 -13.39 -3.20 14.27
C ASP A 263 -12.78 -4.57 13.95
N GLU A 264 -11.63 -4.87 14.55
CA GLU A 264 -10.87 -6.11 14.36
C GLU A 264 -10.80 -6.51 12.86
N PHE A 265 -11.12 -7.75 12.53
CA PHE A 265 -11.10 -8.27 11.16
C PHE A 265 -12.43 -8.14 10.40
N ASN A 266 -13.39 -7.39 10.94
CA ASN A 266 -14.69 -7.19 10.29
C ASN A 266 -14.56 -6.26 9.06
N LYS A 267 -14.99 -6.73 7.89
CA LYS A 267 -15.02 -5.98 6.61
C LYS A 267 -16.44 -5.59 6.18
N THR A 268 -17.43 -5.78 7.03
CA THR A 268 -18.80 -5.41 6.70
C THR A 268 -18.91 -3.89 6.56
N THR A 269 -19.51 -3.43 5.47
CA THR A 269 -19.83 -2.02 5.28
C THR A 269 -21.11 -1.65 6.05
N SER A 270 -21.29 -0.38 6.37
CA SER A 270 -22.49 0.08 7.05
C SER A 270 -23.19 1.20 6.27
N GLU A 271 -24.52 1.23 6.36
CA GLU A 271 -25.34 2.25 5.71
C GLU A 271 -25.02 3.67 6.24
N ILE A 272 -24.73 3.78 7.53
CA ILE A 272 -24.36 5.05 8.16
C ILE A 272 -23.10 5.63 7.50
N VAL A 273 -22.07 4.80 7.30
CA VAL A 273 -20.81 5.23 6.65
C VAL A 273 -21.04 5.52 5.16
N TYR A 274 -21.89 4.76 4.49
CA TYR A 274 -22.28 5.06 3.12
C TYR A 274 -22.86 6.47 2.99
N GLN A 275 -23.80 6.83 3.87
CA GLN A 275 -24.42 8.14 3.90
C GLN A 275 -23.39 9.24 4.21
N GLN A 276 -22.58 9.06 5.25
CA GLN A 276 -21.51 10.01 5.62
C GLN A 276 -20.52 10.29 4.47
N LEU A 277 -20.06 9.26 3.78
CA LEU A 277 -19.15 9.42 2.64
C LEU A 277 -19.85 10.07 1.43
N SER A 278 -21.13 9.74 1.22
CA SER A 278 -21.95 10.36 0.15
C SER A 278 -22.15 11.85 0.43
N GLU A 279 -22.54 12.21 1.64
CA GLU A 279 -22.72 13.60 2.10
C GLU A 279 -21.40 14.38 1.96
N PHE A 280 -20.30 13.85 2.52
CA PHE A 280 -18.99 14.48 2.36
C PHE A 280 -18.66 14.77 0.88
N ALA A 281 -18.80 13.78 0.01
CA ALA A 281 -18.43 13.92 -1.39
C ALA A 281 -19.32 14.93 -2.13
N THR A 282 -20.62 14.88 -1.89
CA THR A 282 -21.60 15.74 -2.58
C THR A 282 -21.67 17.15 -1.99
N ASP A 283 -21.29 17.34 -0.73
CA ASP A 283 -21.15 18.66 -0.11
C ASP A 283 -19.86 19.33 -0.57
N LEU A 284 -18.74 18.60 -0.60
CA LEU A 284 -17.47 19.13 -1.11
C LEU A 284 -17.54 19.43 -2.62
N MET A 285 -18.18 18.56 -3.40
CA MET A 285 -18.33 18.70 -4.84
C MET A 285 -19.79 18.49 -5.27
N PRO A 286 -20.62 19.55 -5.27
CA PRO A 286 -22.07 19.43 -5.52
C PRO A 286 -22.46 18.79 -6.86
N SER A 287 -21.60 18.87 -7.87
CA SER A 287 -21.83 18.24 -9.15
C SER A 287 -21.89 16.70 -9.09
N LEU A 288 -21.39 16.08 -8.01
CA LEU A 288 -21.48 14.63 -7.80
C LEU A 288 -22.90 14.15 -7.51
N LYS A 289 -23.82 15.04 -7.08
CA LYS A 289 -25.24 14.70 -6.80
C LYS A 289 -25.99 14.10 -8.00
N LYS A 290 -25.53 14.38 -9.21
CA LYS A 290 -26.15 13.86 -10.45
C LYS A 290 -25.68 12.44 -10.83
N TYR A 291 -24.66 11.90 -10.15
CA TYR A 291 -24.09 10.60 -10.47
C TYR A 291 -24.44 9.56 -9.40
N SER A 292 -24.67 8.33 -9.83
CA SER A 292 -24.92 7.19 -8.94
C SER A 292 -23.64 6.71 -8.27
N ILE A 293 -23.75 6.25 -7.03
CA ILE A 293 -22.72 5.49 -6.36
C ILE A 293 -22.85 4.03 -6.78
N ILE A 294 -21.85 3.51 -7.47
CA ILE A 294 -21.85 2.15 -8.04
C ILE A 294 -21.14 1.13 -7.19
N LYS A 295 -20.41 1.57 -6.16
CA LYS A 295 -19.68 0.66 -5.28
C LYS A 295 -19.45 1.26 -3.90
N HIS A 296 -19.59 0.41 -2.86
CA HIS A 296 -19.23 0.67 -1.48
C HIS A 296 -18.49 -0.54 -0.94
N TRP A 297 -17.32 -0.37 -0.33
CA TRP A 297 -16.50 -1.47 0.19
C TRP A 297 -15.65 -1.05 1.38
N ALA A 298 -15.13 -2.05 2.08
CA ALA A 298 -14.18 -1.89 3.17
C ALA A 298 -12.87 -2.65 2.91
N GLY A 299 -11.79 -2.18 3.50
CA GLY A 299 -10.50 -2.85 3.55
C GLY A 299 -9.86 -2.75 4.93
N LEU A 300 -8.97 -3.70 5.25
CA LEU A 300 -8.26 -3.76 6.52
C LEU A 300 -6.81 -3.34 6.32
N ARG A 301 -6.46 -2.16 6.79
CA ARG A 301 -5.08 -1.65 6.76
C ARG A 301 -4.27 -2.35 7.85
N PRO A 302 -3.00 -2.72 7.58
CA PRO A 302 -2.09 -3.26 8.59
C PRO A 302 -1.54 -2.13 9.46
N GLY A 303 -2.28 -1.75 10.50
CA GLY A 303 -1.91 -0.66 11.41
C GLY A 303 -0.71 -1.02 12.27
N THR A 304 0.24 -0.08 12.40
CA THR A 304 1.39 -0.14 13.31
C THR A 304 1.43 1.11 14.14
N GLU A 305 2.17 1.09 15.22
CA GLU A 305 2.50 2.28 15.98
C GLU A 305 3.26 3.27 15.09
N TYR A 306 2.88 4.53 15.10
CA TYR A 306 3.43 5.60 14.24
C TYR A 306 3.36 5.34 12.73
N GLY A 307 2.64 4.31 12.27
CA GLY A 307 2.55 3.95 10.85
C GLY A 307 3.81 3.37 10.22
N ILE A 308 4.89 3.19 10.99
CA ILE A 308 6.17 2.69 10.49
C ILE A 308 6.09 1.17 10.24
N PRO A 309 6.39 0.67 9.02
CA PRO A 309 6.35 -0.76 8.73
C PRO A 309 7.51 -1.51 9.41
N TYR A 310 7.37 -2.83 9.46
CA TYR A 310 8.45 -3.74 9.79
C TYR A 310 9.04 -4.30 8.49
N ILE A 311 10.35 -4.05 8.27
CA ILE A 311 11.07 -4.48 7.07
C ILE A 311 12.45 -4.98 7.51
N GLY A 312 12.74 -6.27 7.33
CA GLY A 312 14.04 -6.82 7.65
C GLY A 312 14.03 -8.28 8.08
N LYS A 313 15.19 -8.74 8.54
CA LYS A 313 15.41 -10.09 9.05
C LYS A 313 14.81 -10.25 10.44
N HIS A 314 14.36 -11.47 10.77
CA HIS A 314 14.04 -11.82 12.15
C HIS A 314 15.32 -11.85 13.00
N PRO A 315 15.32 -11.32 14.24
CA PRO A 315 16.54 -11.17 15.01
C PRO A 315 17.20 -12.50 15.43
N THR A 316 16.43 -13.59 15.53
CA THR A 316 16.93 -14.90 15.99
C THR A 316 16.72 -16.05 15.00
N ILE A 317 15.80 -15.93 14.05
CA ILE A 317 15.54 -16.97 13.03
C ILE A 317 16.18 -16.52 11.71
N GLU A 318 17.28 -17.15 11.33
CA GLU A 318 18.21 -16.71 10.27
C GLU A 318 17.54 -16.52 8.90
N ASN A 319 16.64 -17.42 8.52
CA ASN A 319 15.99 -17.41 7.21
C ASN A 319 14.52 -16.97 7.27
N LEU A 320 14.15 -16.18 8.27
CA LEU A 320 12.86 -15.55 8.39
C LEU A 320 13.01 -14.04 8.25
N SER A 321 12.15 -13.43 7.45
CA SER A 321 12.09 -11.99 7.25
C SER A 321 10.65 -11.49 7.22
N ILE A 322 10.47 -10.20 7.42
CA ILE A 322 9.17 -9.54 7.41
C ILE A 322 9.18 -8.33 6.45
N ASN A 323 8.06 -8.10 5.78
CA ASN A 323 7.77 -6.87 5.07
C ASN A 323 6.26 -6.58 5.22
N ALA A 324 5.87 -5.92 6.30
CA ALA A 324 4.46 -5.73 6.67
C ALA A 324 4.24 -4.50 7.57
N GLY A 325 2.98 -4.14 7.79
CA GLY A 325 2.64 -3.05 8.72
C GLY A 325 2.66 -1.66 8.09
N HIS A 326 2.44 -1.54 6.79
CA HIS A 326 2.52 -0.28 6.03
C HIS A 326 1.32 0.67 6.25
N PHE A 327 0.37 0.30 7.08
CA PHE A 327 -0.82 1.06 7.45
C PHE A 327 -1.55 1.66 6.22
N ARG A 328 -1.67 3.00 6.17
CA ARG A 328 -2.37 3.73 5.08
C ARG A 328 -1.50 3.90 3.83
N ASN A 329 -0.19 3.66 3.95
CA ASN A 329 0.82 4.06 2.99
C ASN A 329 1.36 2.91 2.12
N GLY A 330 0.81 1.68 2.25
CA GLY A 330 1.38 0.48 1.62
C GLY A 330 1.57 0.57 0.11
N LEU A 331 0.67 1.25 -0.60
CA LEU A 331 0.88 1.50 -2.03
C LEU A 331 2.01 2.50 -2.25
N THR A 332 1.98 3.62 -1.53
CA THR A 332 2.95 4.71 -1.65
C THR A 332 4.38 4.25 -1.40
N ILE A 333 4.63 3.58 -0.27
CA ILE A 333 5.97 3.19 0.18
C ILE A 333 6.37 1.76 -0.21
N GLY A 334 5.47 1.02 -0.85
CA GLY A 334 5.68 -0.39 -1.22
C GLY A 334 6.92 -0.65 -2.08
N PRO A 335 7.18 0.13 -3.15
CA PRO A 335 8.37 -0.06 -3.97
C PRO A 335 9.68 0.05 -3.18
N ALA A 336 9.84 1.10 -2.38
CA ALA A 336 11.02 1.29 -1.54
C ALA A 336 11.15 0.22 -0.44
N SER A 337 10.02 -0.21 0.15
CA SER A 337 10.00 -1.29 1.15
C SER A 337 10.46 -2.63 0.56
N ALA A 338 10.01 -2.94 -0.64
CA ALA A 338 10.40 -4.17 -1.35
C ALA A 338 11.88 -4.15 -1.74
N GLN A 339 12.34 -3.00 -2.26
CA GLN A 339 13.76 -2.79 -2.58
C GLN A 339 14.62 -2.91 -1.33
N LEU A 340 14.27 -2.23 -0.23
CA LEU A 340 15.01 -2.28 1.03
C LEU A 340 15.16 -3.72 1.53
N LEU A 341 14.08 -4.51 1.57
CA LEU A 341 14.16 -5.90 2.01
C LEU A 341 15.04 -6.74 1.08
N ALA A 342 14.89 -6.58 -0.24
CA ALA A 342 15.71 -7.31 -1.20
C ALA A 342 17.20 -6.96 -1.06
N ASP A 343 17.54 -5.69 -0.92
CA ASP A 343 18.92 -5.23 -0.73
C ASP A 343 19.53 -5.80 0.56
N LEU A 344 18.78 -5.83 1.67
CA LEU A 344 19.21 -6.43 2.94
C LEU A 344 19.48 -7.93 2.82
N LEU A 345 18.63 -8.67 2.11
CA LEU A 345 18.78 -10.13 1.97
C LEU A 345 19.84 -10.52 0.94
N LEU A 346 20.08 -9.68 -0.06
CA LEU A 346 21.09 -9.85 -1.10
C LEU A 346 22.45 -9.20 -0.74
N ASN A 347 22.57 -8.65 0.48
CA ASN A 347 23.76 -7.95 0.99
C ASN A 347 24.23 -6.81 0.05
N ARG A 348 23.26 -6.03 -0.47
CA ARG A 348 23.50 -4.82 -1.27
C ARG A 348 23.45 -3.57 -0.39
N THR A 349 24.02 -2.48 -0.88
CA THR A 349 23.87 -1.16 -0.25
C THR A 349 22.39 -0.72 -0.34
N THR A 350 21.81 -0.33 0.80
CA THR A 350 20.43 0.12 0.88
C THR A 350 20.31 1.61 0.58
N ALA A 351 19.28 2.01 -0.17
CA ALA A 351 18.99 3.41 -0.46
C ALA A 351 18.35 4.15 0.74
N VAL A 352 17.80 3.39 1.70
CA VAL A 352 17.17 3.90 2.92
C VAL A 352 17.79 3.16 4.11
N THR A 353 18.03 3.89 5.21
CA THR A 353 18.56 3.31 6.47
C THR A 353 17.59 2.27 7.03
N PRO A 354 18.02 1.02 7.31
CA PRO A 354 17.12 -0.05 7.71
C PRO A 354 16.66 0.00 9.17
N ASP A 355 17.42 0.65 10.06
CA ASP A 355 17.23 0.58 11.52
C ASP A 355 15.81 0.94 11.99
N PRO A 356 15.14 2.00 11.46
CA PRO A 356 13.78 2.34 11.89
C PRO A 356 12.73 1.27 11.60
N TYR A 357 13.03 0.29 10.73
CA TYR A 357 12.05 -0.70 10.27
C TYR A 357 12.31 -2.10 10.85
N ARG A 358 13.35 -2.27 11.65
CA ARG A 358 13.73 -3.57 12.23
C ARG A 358 12.60 -4.13 13.08
N LEU A 359 12.52 -5.47 13.15
CA LEU A 359 11.50 -6.15 13.94
C LEU A 359 11.74 -6.01 15.45
N ASP A 360 13.00 -5.86 15.85
CA ASP A 360 13.45 -5.68 17.22
C ASP A 360 13.71 -4.19 17.59
N ARG A 361 13.21 -3.25 16.81
CA ARG A 361 13.28 -1.83 17.13
C ARG A 361 12.58 -1.52 18.44
N SER A 362 13.17 -0.66 19.24
CA SER A 362 12.61 -0.12 20.50
C SER A 362 11.63 1.01 20.22
#